data_d48ac7a084125d30e697297f895598f2
#
_entry.id   d48ac7a084125d30e697297f895598f2
#
_cell.length_a   1.000
_cell.length_b   1.000
_cell.length_c   1.000
_cell.angle_alpha   90.00
_cell.angle_beta   90.00
_cell.angle_gamma   90.00
#
_symmetry.space_group_name_H-M   'P 1'
#
loop_
_entity.id
_entity.type
_entity.pdbx_description
1 polymer ?
#
loop_
_entity_poly.entity_id
_entity_poly.type
_entity_poly.pdbx_seq_one_letter_code
_entity_poly.pdbx_strand_id
1 'polypeptide(L)'
;MTVAQHAQVAKSASAGIARPGAKAGQTSEFTLISKLKPGAAERVRALLADGFTGERQKNTDRIATVHDLRFVIFDNDTRIIFASTFDGGWEQYIDDFGGIIPDEIDLLFHEFEGYPGINDPGIKDWIVAQQVTAVGFYSAYPSASVRDIWKALKIKGAVDTLLDVASN
;
A
#
# COMPACT_ATOMS: atom_id res chain seq x y z
N MET A 1 -9.91 -9.18 32.35
CA MET A 1 -9.18 -9.85 31.24
C MET A 1 -7.75 -10.05 31.68
N THR A 2 -7.32 -11.29 31.86
CA THR A 2 -6.04 -11.66 32.47
C THR A 2 -4.94 -11.71 31.41
N VAL A 3 -3.69 -11.37 31.79
CA VAL A 3 -2.48 -11.38 30.95
C VAL A 3 -2.29 -12.70 30.16
N ALA A 4 -2.86 -13.79 30.66
CA ALA A 4 -2.82 -15.12 30.02
C ALA A 4 -3.63 -15.19 28.69
N GLN A 5 -4.66 -14.38 28.50
CA GLN A 5 -5.46 -14.34 27.26
C GLN A 5 -4.74 -13.61 26.12
N HIS A 6 -3.85 -12.68 26.42
CA HIS A 6 -3.05 -11.98 25.41
C HIS A 6 -1.92 -12.85 24.85
N ALA A 7 -1.40 -13.78 25.67
CA ALA A 7 -0.33 -14.67 25.24
C ALA A 7 -0.81 -15.80 24.30
N GLN A 8 -2.10 -16.11 24.30
CA GLN A 8 -2.67 -17.19 23.47
C GLN A 8 -2.96 -16.72 22.05
N VAL A 9 -3.20 -15.43 21.83
CA VAL A 9 -3.37 -14.84 20.50
C VAL A 9 -2.05 -14.77 19.73
N ALA A 10 -0.93 -14.64 20.42
CA ALA A 10 0.39 -14.57 19.80
C ALA A 10 0.96 -15.94 19.36
N LYS A 11 0.41 -17.07 19.83
CA LYS A 11 0.94 -18.41 19.56
C LYS A 11 0.33 -19.12 18.35
N SER A 12 -0.72 -18.59 17.73
CA SER A 12 -1.36 -19.21 16.54
C SER A 12 -0.81 -18.69 15.20
N ALA A 13 0.23 -17.87 15.19
CA ALA A 13 0.77 -17.22 13.99
C ALA A 13 2.02 -17.88 13.41
N SER A 14 2.28 -19.16 13.69
CA SER A 14 3.50 -19.81 13.18
C SER A 14 3.22 -21.14 12.48
N ALA A 15 2.34 -21.17 11.48
CA ALA A 15 2.28 -22.28 10.54
C ALA A 15 1.58 -21.84 9.24
N GLY A 16 2.39 -21.53 8.24
CA GLY A 16 1.97 -21.17 6.90
C GLY A 16 2.47 -19.79 6.52
N ILE A 17 2.95 -19.64 5.32
CA ILE A 17 3.39 -18.35 4.75
C ILE A 17 2.21 -17.39 4.86
N ALA A 18 2.22 -16.55 5.89
CA ALA A 18 1.16 -15.57 6.14
C ALA A 18 1.34 -14.45 5.09
N ARG A 19 0.51 -14.50 4.08
CA ARG A 19 0.59 -13.58 2.97
C ARG A 19 -0.13 -12.31 3.20
N PRO A 20 -1.20 -11.99 3.60
CA PRO A 20 -1.56 -10.58 3.74
C PRO A 20 -1.17 -10.05 5.11
N GLY A 21 -0.89 -8.77 5.16
CA GLY A 21 -0.78 -8.01 6.37
C GLY A 21 -2.05 -8.06 7.23
N ALA A 22 -2.11 -7.28 8.29
CA ALA A 22 -3.28 -7.19 9.14
C ALA A 22 -4.50 -6.67 8.37
N LYS A 23 -5.71 -7.10 8.75
CA LYS A 23 -6.98 -6.69 8.14
C LYS A 23 -7.87 -5.95 9.12
N ALA A 24 -8.61 -4.97 8.58
CA ALA A 24 -9.73 -4.32 9.25
C ALA A 24 -10.90 -4.24 8.25
N GLY A 25 -11.85 -5.16 8.36
CA GLY A 25 -12.96 -5.28 7.40
C GLY A 25 -12.49 -5.64 5.99
N GLN A 26 -12.79 -4.77 5.01
CA GLN A 26 -12.35 -4.93 3.62
C GLN A 26 -10.90 -4.46 3.40
N THR A 27 -10.39 -3.63 4.31
CA THR A 27 -9.10 -2.98 4.18
C THR A 27 -7.99 -3.89 4.70
N SER A 28 -6.91 -4.00 3.96
CA SER A 28 -5.70 -4.75 4.29
C SER A 28 -4.51 -3.79 4.36
N GLU A 29 -3.56 -4.05 5.26
CA GLU A 29 -2.27 -3.36 5.23
C GLU A 29 -1.22 -4.20 4.48
N PHE A 30 -0.25 -3.52 3.92
CA PHE A 30 0.92 -4.09 3.32
C PHE A 30 2.16 -3.30 3.73
N THR A 31 3.17 -3.97 4.25
CA THR A 31 4.44 -3.37 4.60
C THR A 31 5.58 -4.24 4.08
N LEU A 32 6.43 -3.65 3.27
CA LEU A 32 7.64 -4.26 2.72
C LEU A 32 8.85 -3.47 3.21
N ILE A 33 9.87 -4.17 3.69
CA ILE A 33 11.14 -3.58 4.12
C ILE A 33 12.25 -4.21 3.30
N SER A 34 12.93 -3.41 2.50
CA SER A 34 14.03 -3.87 1.66
C SER A 34 15.31 -3.06 1.88
N LYS A 35 16.43 -3.63 1.43
CA LYS A 35 17.65 -2.87 1.27
C LYS A 35 17.60 -2.08 -0.03
N LEU A 36 18.28 -0.94 -0.03
CA LEU A 36 18.50 -0.14 -1.22
C LEU A 36 19.84 -0.50 -1.87
N LYS A 37 19.89 -0.46 -3.18
CA LYS A 37 21.13 -0.51 -3.94
C LYS A 37 22.04 0.69 -3.62
N PRO A 38 23.35 0.59 -3.77
CA PRO A 38 24.26 1.73 -3.53
C PRO A 38 23.81 2.99 -4.28
N GLY A 39 23.67 4.12 -3.57
CA GLY A 39 23.24 5.41 -4.12
C GLY A 39 21.75 5.49 -4.50
N ALA A 40 20.97 4.45 -4.25
CA ALA A 40 19.55 4.39 -4.62
C ALA A 40 18.69 5.36 -3.82
N ALA A 41 19.04 5.67 -2.58
CA ALA A 41 18.27 6.58 -1.74
C ALA A 41 18.09 7.95 -2.37
N GLU A 42 19.15 8.50 -2.96
CA GLU A 42 19.10 9.79 -3.66
C GLU A 42 18.25 9.70 -4.93
N ARG A 43 18.37 8.61 -5.70
CA ARG A 43 17.56 8.40 -6.91
C ARG A 43 16.08 8.26 -6.58
N VAL A 44 15.73 7.51 -5.54
CA VAL A 44 14.33 7.38 -5.07
C VAL A 44 13.77 8.73 -4.62
N ARG A 45 14.55 9.54 -3.88
CA ARG A 45 14.13 10.89 -3.51
C ARG A 45 13.88 11.77 -4.74
N ALA A 46 14.75 11.69 -5.72
CA ALA A 46 14.59 12.44 -6.97
C ALA A 46 13.36 11.97 -7.76
N LEU A 47 13.12 10.67 -7.86
CA LEU A 47 11.94 10.10 -8.51
C LEU A 47 10.62 10.49 -7.82
N LEU A 48 10.64 10.70 -6.52
CA LEU A 48 9.45 11.04 -5.71
C LEU A 48 9.40 12.52 -5.30
N ALA A 49 10.27 13.38 -5.85
CA ALA A 49 10.36 14.80 -5.46
C ALA A 49 9.02 15.55 -5.61
N ASP A 50 8.27 15.24 -6.67
CA ASP A 50 6.94 15.82 -6.93
C ASP A 50 5.79 15.05 -6.23
N GLY A 51 6.12 14.03 -5.45
CA GLY A 51 5.15 13.18 -4.77
C GLY A 51 4.25 12.40 -5.74
N PHE A 52 3.03 12.13 -5.28
CA PHE A 52 1.99 11.46 -6.08
C PHE A 52 1.02 12.51 -6.64
N THR A 53 1.48 13.29 -7.61
CA THR A 53 0.72 14.34 -8.28
C THR A 53 0.67 14.10 -9.80
N GLY A 54 -0.20 14.84 -10.49
CA GLY A 54 -0.28 14.82 -11.96
C GLY A 54 -0.57 13.43 -12.52
N GLU A 55 0.26 12.95 -13.45
CA GLU A 55 0.07 11.68 -14.12
C GLU A 55 0.29 10.47 -13.19
N ARG A 56 1.25 10.57 -12.28
CA ARG A 56 1.51 9.51 -11.28
C ARG A 56 0.29 9.29 -10.38
N GLN A 57 -0.37 10.37 -9.94
CA GLN A 57 -1.62 10.24 -9.19
C GLN A 57 -2.70 9.53 -10.01
N LYS A 58 -2.95 9.97 -11.26
CA LYS A 58 -3.94 9.36 -12.14
C LYS A 58 -3.69 7.87 -12.36
N ASN A 59 -2.43 7.48 -12.53
CA ASN A 59 -2.04 6.09 -12.71
C ASN A 59 -2.30 5.26 -11.46
N THR A 60 -1.95 5.79 -10.28
CA THR A 60 -2.25 5.15 -8.99
C THR A 60 -3.77 5.05 -8.78
N ASP A 61 -4.53 6.09 -9.11
CA ASP A 61 -6.00 6.10 -9.01
C ASP A 61 -6.66 5.05 -9.91
N ARG A 62 -6.03 4.63 -11.02
CA ARG A 62 -6.55 3.55 -11.89
C ARG A 62 -6.61 2.20 -11.17
N ILE A 63 -5.76 1.95 -10.19
CA ILE A 63 -5.81 0.73 -9.37
C ILE A 63 -7.11 0.71 -8.57
N ALA A 64 -7.55 1.88 -8.09
CA ALA A 64 -8.86 2.10 -7.45
C ALA A 64 -9.12 1.25 -6.18
N THR A 65 -8.08 0.69 -5.59
CA THR A 65 -8.12 -0.08 -4.33
C THR A 65 -7.15 0.46 -3.28
N VAL A 66 -6.26 1.37 -3.64
CA VAL A 66 -5.23 1.93 -2.75
C VAL A 66 -5.79 3.11 -1.97
N HIS A 67 -5.88 2.98 -0.64
CA HIS A 67 -6.29 4.07 0.26
C HIS A 67 -5.14 5.06 0.51
N ASP A 68 -3.97 4.53 0.77
CA ASP A 68 -2.73 5.29 0.96
C ASP A 68 -1.53 4.41 0.62
N LEU A 69 -0.43 5.07 0.30
CA LEU A 69 0.88 4.44 0.18
C LEU A 69 1.98 5.42 0.55
N ARG A 70 3.12 4.90 1.00
CA ARG A 70 4.26 5.71 1.37
C ARG A 70 5.57 4.96 1.20
N PHE A 71 6.60 5.71 0.90
CA PHE A 71 7.99 5.26 0.90
C PHE A 71 8.75 5.98 2.01
N VAL A 72 9.48 5.23 2.84
CA VAL A 72 10.28 5.78 3.94
C VAL A 72 11.68 5.23 3.85
N ILE A 73 12.65 6.10 3.57
CA ILE A 73 14.07 5.75 3.57
C ILE A 73 14.61 5.94 4.99
N PHE A 74 15.37 4.98 5.47
CA PHE A 74 15.90 4.95 6.84
C PHE A 74 17.23 4.21 6.90
N ASP A 75 17.78 4.06 8.12
CA ASP A 75 19.00 3.32 8.40
C ASP A 75 20.21 3.85 7.58
N ASN A 76 20.47 5.16 7.72
CA ASN A 76 21.53 5.86 6.96
C ASN A 76 21.46 5.62 5.45
N ASP A 77 20.25 5.73 4.87
CA ASP A 77 19.99 5.60 3.43
C ASP A 77 20.24 4.21 2.84
N THR A 78 20.30 3.18 3.68
CA THR A 78 20.56 1.80 3.23
C THR A 78 19.31 0.96 3.09
N ARG A 79 18.18 1.40 3.68
CA ARG A 79 16.93 0.65 3.70
C ARG A 79 15.74 1.53 3.37
N ILE A 80 14.69 0.87 2.88
CA ILE A 80 13.44 1.53 2.54
C ILE A 80 12.26 0.70 3.03
N ILE A 81 11.22 1.40 3.50
CA ILE A 81 9.89 0.86 3.71
C ILE A 81 9.02 1.31 2.53
N PHE A 82 8.32 0.36 1.92
CA PHE A 82 7.11 0.62 1.18
C PHE A 82 5.93 0.12 2.01
N ALA A 83 4.99 0.99 2.31
CA ALA A 83 3.80 0.62 3.05
C ALA A 83 2.57 1.18 2.36
N SER A 84 1.48 0.41 2.35
CA SER A 84 0.21 0.80 1.76
C SER A 84 -0.96 0.18 2.51
N THR A 85 -2.13 0.77 2.26
CA THR A 85 -3.42 0.28 2.72
C THR A 85 -4.31 0.12 1.49
N PHE A 86 -4.94 -1.05 1.33
CA PHE A 86 -5.68 -1.37 0.13
C PHE A 86 -6.93 -2.20 0.41
N ASP A 87 -7.87 -2.21 -0.54
CA ASP A 87 -9.06 -3.05 -0.49
C ASP A 87 -8.79 -4.43 -1.08
N GLY A 88 -9.38 -5.45 -0.46
CA GLY A 88 -9.43 -6.79 -1.05
C GLY A 88 -8.28 -7.71 -0.67
N GLY A 89 -7.91 -8.59 -1.61
CA GLY A 89 -6.92 -9.65 -1.41
C GLY A 89 -5.52 -9.27 -1.90
N TRP A 90 -4.52 -9.78 -1.21
CA TRP A 90 -3.11 -9.53 -1.50
C TRP A 90 -2.69 -9.92 -2.93
N GLU A 91 -3.14 -11.09 -3.41
CA GLU A 91 -2.79 -11.59 -4.74
C GLU A 91 -3.26 -10.61 -5.83
N GLN A 92 -4.53 -10.21 -5.75
CA GLN A 92 -5.12 -9.25 -6.69
C GLN A 92 -4.41 -7.90 -6.63
N TYR A 93 -4.08 -7.43 -5.43
CA TYR A 93 -3.37 -6.17 -5.23
C TYR A 93 -2.01 -6.14 -5.95
N ILE A 94 -1.23 -7.22 -5.85
CA ILE A 94 0.06 -7.30 -6.56
C ILE A 94 -0.16 -7.43 -8.08
N ASP A 95 -1.14 -8.22 -8.52
CA ASP A 95 -1.46 -8.40 -9.94
C ASP A 95 -1.95 -7.10 -10.58
N ASP A 96 -2.68 -6.25 -9.84
CA ASP A 96 -3.13 -4.93 -10.31
C ASP A 96 -1.95 -4.00 -10.59
N PHE A 97 -0.91 -4.00 -9.77
CA PHE A 97 0.30 -3.22 -10.06
C PHE A 97 0.99 -3.68 -11.34
N GLY A 98 1.15 -5.00 -11.50
CA GLY A 98 1.77 -5.57 -12.71
C GLY A 98 0.94 -5.36 -13.98
N GLY A 99 -0.39 -5.30 -13.85
CA GLY A 99 -1.29 -5.13 -14.99
C GLY A 99 -1.59 -3.68 -15.36
N ILE A 100 -1.59 -2.77 -14.41
CA ILE A 100 -2.09 -1.38 -14.61
C ILE A 100 -0.95 -0.36 -14.71
N ILE A 101 0.10 -0.48 -13.88
CA ILE A 101 1.19 0.48 -13.79
C ILE A 101 2.59 -0.17 -13.72
N PRO A 102 2.89 -1.18 -14.55
CA PRO A 102 4.14 -1.94 -14.42
C PRO A 102 5.39 -1.04 -14.52
N ASP A 103 5.41 -0.12 -15.46
CA ASP A 103 6.57 0.74 -15.69
C ASP A 103 6.88 1.65 -14.50
N GLU A 104 5.86 2.14 -13.81
CA GLU A 104 6.04 2.98 -12.63
C GLU A 104 6.55 2.19 -11.43
N ILE A 105 6.04 0.97 -11.26
CA ILE A 105 6.51 0.06 -10.22
C ILE A 105 7.96 -0.32 -10.49
N ASP A 106 8.28 -0.75 -11.70
CA ASP A 106 9.65 -1.12 -12.07
C ASP A 106 10.61 0.06 -11.91
N LEU A 107 10.22 1.27 -12.28
CA LEU A 107 11.04 2.47 -12.12
C LEU A 107 11.45 2.71 -10.66
N LEU A 108 10.55 2.52 -9.71
CA LEU A 108 10.80 2.74 -8.29
C LEU A 108 11.47 1.54 -7.62
N PHE A 109 10.92 0.35 -7.84
CA PHE A 109 11.37 -0.85 -7.15
C PHE A 109 12.68 -1.41 -7.72
N HIS A 110 13.08 -0.99 -8.92
CA HIS A 110 14.40 -1.32 -9.46
C HIS A 110 15.56 -0.82 -8.59
N GLU A 111 15.30 0.16 -7.74
CA GLU A 111 16.26 0.66 -6.76
C GLU A 111 16.40 -0.24 -5.52
N PHE A 112 15.55 -1.25 -5.37
CA PHE A 112 15.56 -2.18 -4.24
C PHE A 112 16.47 -3.37 -4.58
N GLU A 113 17.21 -3.84 -3.56
CA GLU A 113 18.13 -4.96 -3.74
C GLU A 113 17.38 -6.24 -4.09
N GLY A 114 17.83 -6.92 -5.14
CA GLY A 114 17.27 -8.21 -5.56
C GLY A 114 15.88 -8.14 -6.21
N TYR A 115 15.35 -6.95 -6.48
CA TYR A 115 14.06 -6.82 -7.18
C TYR A 115 14.12 -7.42 -8.58
N PRO A 116 13.24 -8.38 -8.92
CA PRO A 116 13.34 -9.10 -10.20
C PRO A 116 12.59 -8.43 -11.36
N GLY A 117 11.65 -7.53 -11.08
CA GLY A 117 10.68 -6.95 -12.00
C GLY A 117 9.26 -7.34 -11.62
N ILE A 118 8.27 -6.44 -11.82
CA ILE A 118 6.89 -6.66 -11.35
C ILE A 118 6.20 -7.83 -12.06
N ASN A 119 6.57 -8.09 -13.31
CA ASN A 119 6.03 -9.19 -14.13
C ASN A 119 6.92 -10.45 -14.14
N ASP A 120 7.96 -10.50 -13.31
CA ASP A 120 8.79 -11.69 -13.15
C ASP A 120 7.99 -12.79 -12.40
N PRO A 121 8.07 -14.06 -12.81
CA PRO A 121 7.41 -15.16 -12.11
C PRO A 121 7.77 -15.28 -10.63
N GLY A 122 8.96 -14.84 -10.23
CA GLY A 122 9.46 -14.85 -8.85
C GLY A 122 9.08 -13.61 -8.02
N ILE A 123 8.34 -12.65 -8.58
CA ILE A 123 8.03 -11.39 -7.88
C ILE A 123 7.30 -11.60 -6.56
N LYS A 124 6.31 -12.50 -6.55
CA LYS A 124 5.51 -12.74 -5.34
C LYS A 124 6.36 -13.37 -4.22
N ASP A 125 7.29 -14.24 -4.57
CA ASP A 125 8.23 -14.83 -3.59
C ASP A 125 9.22 -13.78 -3.05
N TRP A 126 9.72 -12.90 -3.92
CA TRP A 126 10.57 -11.79 -3.52
C TRP A 126 9.83 -10.84 -2.56
N ILE A 127 8.58 -10.48 -2.88
CA ILE A 127 7.75 -9.63 -2.02
C ILE A 127 7.54 -10.29 -0.65
N VAL A 128 7.15 -11.56 -0.62
CA VAL A 128 6.92 -12.31 0.63
C VAL A 128 8.18 -12.35 1.50
N ALA A 129 9.36 -12.48 0.89
CA ALA A 129 10.64 -12.48 1.62
C ALA A 129 10.97 -11.13 2.27
N GLN A 130 10.43 -10.03 1.73
CA GLN A 130 10.64 -8.67 2.24
C GLN A 130 9.48 -8.17 3.11
N GLN A 131 8.34 -8.86 3.08
CA GLN A 131 7.11 -8.42 3.76
C GLN A 131 7.19 -8.64 5.26
N VAL A 132 6.72 -7.64 6.01
CA VAL A 132 6.47 -7.71 7.44
C VAL A 132 5.00 -7.40 7.72
N THR A 133 4.42 -8.08 8.70
CA THR A 133 3.03 -7.84 9.11
C THR A 133 2.99 -6.84 10.25
N ALA A 134 2.11 -5.85 10.15
CA ALA A 134 1.88 -4.90 11.22
C ALA A 134 1.38 -5.60 12.49
N VAL A 135 1.91 -5.20 13.64
CA VAL A 135 1.46 -5.71 14.95
C VAL A 135 0.08 -5.17 15.32
N GLY A 136 -0.27 -4.01 14.77
CA GLY A 136 -1.58 -3.37 14.94
C GLY A 136 -1.91 -2.56 13.70
N PHE A 137 -3.18 -2.63 13.28
CA PHE A 137 -3.71 -1.91 12.14
C PHE A 137 -5.09 -1.36 12.47
N TYR A 138 -5.31 -0.11 12.14
CA TYR A 138 -6.58 0.58 12.32
C TYR A 138 -7.02 1.20 11.00
N SER A 139 -8.29 1.00 10.64
CA SER A 139 -8.94 1.69 9.53
C SER A 139 -10.15 2.45 10.06
N ALA A 140 -10.28 3.73 9.73
CA ALA A 140 -11.43 4.55 10.12
C ALA A 140 -12.71 4.12 9.37
N TYR A 141 -12.56 3.54 8.19
CA TYR A 141 -13.66 3.13 7.31
C TYR A 141 -13.52 1.67 6.87
N PRO A 142 -13.58 0.70 7.81
CA PRO A 142 -13.24 -0.69 7.52
C PRO A 142 -14.23 -1.40 6.59
N SER A 143 -15.43 -0.83 6.40
CA SER A 143 -16.47 -1.37 5.52
C SER A 143 -16.63 -0.62 4.19
N ALA A 144 -15.86 0.45 3.97
CA ALA A 144 -15.94 1.26 2.76
C ALA A 144 -14.69 1.06 1.89
N SER A 145 -14.90 0.69 0.64
CA SER A 145 -13.84 0.66 -0.36
C SER A 145 -13.42 2.08 -0.80
N VAL A 146 -12.27 2.20 -1.45
CA VAL A 146 -11.84 3.46 -2.09
C VAL A 146 -12.92 3.99 -3.01
N ARG A 147 -13.55 3.12 -3.80
CA ARG A 147 -14.63 3.49 -4.73
C ARG A 147 -15.87 4.00 -3.99
N ASP A 148 -16.23 3.42 -2.85
CA ASP A 148 -17.34 3.91 -2.03
C ASP A 148 -17.05 5.29 -1.46
N ILE A 149 -15.82 5.52 -0.99
CA ILE A 149 -15.37 6.82 -0.50
C ILE A 149 -15.42 7.87 -1.62
N TRP A 150 -14.89 7.57 -2.80
CA TRP A 150 -14.95 8.49 -3.95
C TRP A 150 -16.39 8.82 -4.34
N LYS A 151 -17.27 7.82 -4.37
CA LYS A 151 -18.69 8.03 -4.65
C LYS A 151 -19.35 8.94 -3.60
N ALA A 152 -19.08 8.70 -2.32
CA ALA A 152 -19.62 9.51 -1.23
C ALA A 152 -19.13 10.97 -1.31
N LEU A 153 -17.84 11.19 -1.59
CA LEU A 153 -17.28 12.53 -1.77
C LEU A 153 -17.89 13.26 -2.97
N LYS A 154 -18.13 12.56 -4.08
CA LYS A 154 -18.80 13.13 -5.25
C LYS A 154 -20.25 13.53 -4.95
N ILE A 155 -21.00 12.70 -4.22
CA ILE A 155 -22.36 13.00 -3.79
C ILE A 155 -22.36 14.23 -2.86
N LYS A 156 -21.45 14.25 -1.88
CA LYS A 156 -21.30 15.40 -0.98
C LYS A 156 -21.07 16.69 -1.76
N GLY A 157 -20.13 16.71 -2.71
CA GLY A 157 -19.87 17.90 -3.52
C GLY A 157 -21.07 18.38 -4.34
N ALA A 158 -21.89 17.45 -4.88
CA ALA A 158 -23.13 17.81 -5.58
C ALA A 158 -24.18 18.41 -4.65
N VAL A 159 -24.33 17.86 -3.45
CA VAL A 159 -25.24 18.40 -2.41
C VAL A 159 -24.79 19.78 -1.95
N ASP A 160 -23.51 19.97 -1.66
CA ASP A 160 -22.95 21.27 -1.28
C ASP A 160 -23.26 22.34 -2.35
N THR A 161 -23.05 22.01 -3.64
CA THR A 161 -23.39 22.94 -4.74
C THR A 161 -24.88 23.30 -4.80
N LEU A 162 -25.76 22.32 -4.57
CA LEU A 162 -27.22 22.57 -4.53
C LEU A 162 -27.61 23.48 -3.37
N LEU A 163 -27.01 23.28 -2.20
CA LEU A 163 -27.28 24.12 -1.02
C LEU A 163 -26.80 25.56 -1.23
N ASP A 164 -25.63 25.75 -1.86
CA ASP A 164 -25.09 27.07 -2.18
C ASP A 164 -26.01 27.84 -3.15
N VAL A 165 -26.53 27.15 -4.17
CA VAL A 165 -27.48 27.76 -5.14
C VAL A 165 -28.80 28.09 -4.49
N ALA A 166 -29.29 27.27 -3.56
CA ALA A 166 -30.56 27.51 -2.86
C ALA A 166 -30.48 28.62 -1.81
N SER A 167 -29.27 29.02 -1.39
CA SER A 167 -29.02 30.04 -0.37
C SER A 167 -28.78 31.44 -0.93
N ASN A 168 -28.69 31.57 -2.26
CA ASN A 168 -28.56 32.83 -3.00
C ASN A 168 -29.89 33.23 -3.64
#